data_bf346e4fa222cf8fb21c52bced0a7c57
#
_entry.id   bf346e4fa222cf8fb21c52bced0a7c57
#
_cell.length_a   1.000
_cell.length_b   1.000
_cell.length_c   1.000
_cell.angle_alpha   90.00
_cell.angle_beta   90.00
_cell.angle_gamma   90.00
#
_symmetry.space_group_name_H-M   'P 1'
#
loop_
_entity.id
_entity.type
_entity.pdbx_description
1 polymer ?
#
loop_
_entity_poly.entity_id
_entity_poly.type
_entity_poly.pdbx_seq_one_letter_code
_entity_poly.pdbx_strand_id
1 'polypeptide(L)'
;MISDSLLKLSPPWGSIPSWQEANLSIDFHLKRYYPRLKPALQIARETRIRLESIFPLLDDLCLMTCPRCPDACCLSASPWYDLRDLVFLHLNHLSIPLTQTIQGFKETCCYLSHKGCTLARITRPWICTWYLCPAQTANVKDRNANQWPTLSRILGEIKARRKQLEDEFIRVIS
;
A
#
# COMPACT_ATOMS: atom_id res chain seq x y z
N MET A 1 -4.95 31.31 14.21
CA MET A 1 -6.00 30.37 13.71
C MET A 1 -5.32 29.45 12.71
N ILE A 2 -4.82 28.30 13.16
CA ILE A 2 -4.26 27.25 12.29
C ILE A 2 -5.47 26.49 11.79
N SER A 3 -5.66 26.54 10.48
CA SER A 3 -6.83 26.09 9.74
C SER A 3 -7.20 24.64 10.01
N ASP A 4 -8.48 24.35 10.25
CA ASP A 4 -9.12 23.02 10.36
C ASP A 4 -8.81 22.05 9.19
N SER A 5 -8.23 22.55 8.10
CA SER A 5 -7.82 21.76 6.94
C SER A 5 -6.60 20.86 7.19
N LEU A 6 -5.77 21.14 8.19
CA LEU A 6 -4.60 20.33 8.54
C LEU A 6 -4.96 19.09 9.38
N LEU A 7 -6.10 19.12 10.09
CA LEU A 7 -6.61 17.95 10.84
C LEU A 7 -7.08 16.80 9.94
N LYS A 8 -7.33 17.06 8.65
CA LYS A 8 -7.73 16.04 7.66
C LYS A 8 -6.58 15.20 7.08
N LEU A 9 -5.34 15.52 7.43
CA LEU A 9 -4.14 14.85 6.89
C LEU A 9 -3.48 13.88 7.88
N SER A 10 -4.13 13.56 8.99
CA SER A 10 -3.61 12.53 9.89
C SER A 10 -3.86 11.13 9.33
N PRO A 11 -2.88 10.21 9.46
CA PRO A 11 -3.08 8.84 9.02
C PRO A 11 -4.20 8.20 9.84
N PRO A 12 -5.07 7.38 9.21
CA PRO A 12 -6.06 6.61 9.96
C PRO A 12 -5.31 5.66 10.89
N TRP A 13 -5.85 5.46 12.10
CA TRP A 13 -5.25 4.55 13.09
C TRP A 13 -3.77 4.86 13.41
N GLY A 14 -3.41 6.14 13.53
CA GLY A 14 -2.05 6.60 13.76
C GLY A 14 -1.45 6.18 15.12
N SER A 15 -2.27 5.89 16.14
CA SER A 15 -1.79 5.37 17.42
C SER A 15 -1.76 3.84 17.45
N ILE A 16 -0.87 3.26 18.28
CA ILE A 16 -0.78 1.80 18.44
C ILE A 16 -2.12 1.19 18.87
N PRO A 17 -2.86 1.74 19.86
CA PRO A 17 -4.15 1.19 20.24
C PRO A 17 -5.17 1.22 19.09
N SER A 18 -5.30 2.34 18.38
CA SER A 18 -6.25 2.44 17.27
C SER A 18 -5.89 1.53 16.09
N TRP A 19 -4.58 1.32 15.85
CA TRP A 19 -4.09 0.37 14.87
C TRP A 19 -4.47 -1.08 15.22
N GLN A 20 -4.26 -1.47 16.48
CA GLN A 20 -4.63 -2.80 16.98
C GLN A 20 -6.14 -3.02 16.91
N GLU A 21 -6.94 -2.05 17.35
CA GLU A 21 -8.40 -2.10 17.29
C GLU A 21 -8.90 -2.28 15.86
N ALA A 22 -8.37 -1.51 14.89
CA ALA A 22 -8.75 -1.63 13.49
C ALA A 22 -8.47 -3.05 12.95
N ASN A 23 -7.30 -3.60 13.24
CA ASN A 23 -6.92 -4.94 12.78
C ASN A 23 -7.78 -6.04 13.46
N LEU A 24 -8.06 -5.93 14.75
CA LEU A 24 -8.96 -6.84 15.45
C LEU A 24 -10.38 -6.77 14.91
N SER A 25 -10.87 -5.57 14.61
CA SER A 25 -12.21 -5.37 14.02
C SER A 25 -12.31 -6.02 12.64
N ILE A 26 -11.32 -5.82 11.77
CA ILE A 26 -11.28 -6.45 10.45
C ILE A 26 -11.26 -7.99 10.60
N ASP A 27 -10.39 -8.55 11.43
CA ASP A 27 -10.29 -9.99 11.67
C ASP A 27 -11.62 -10.57 12.19
N PHE A 28 -12.28 -9.88 13.12
CA PHE A 28 -13.60 -10.26 13.62
C PHE A 28 -14.65 -10.32 12.50
N HIS A 29 -14.73 -9.30 11.65
CA HIS A 29 -15.68 -9.27 10.53
C HIS A 29 -15.37 -10.35 9.50
N LEU A 30 -14.09 -10.58 9.18
CA LEU A 30 -13.70 -11.64 8.26
C LEU A 30 -14.11 -13.03 8.77
N LYS A 31 -13.92 -13.33 10.04
CA LYS A 31 -14.34 -14.59 10.66
C LYS A 31 -15.86 -14.73 10.68
N ARG A 32 -16.58 -13.69 11.09
CA ARG A 32 -18.04 -13.69 11.20
C ARG A 32 -18.75 -13.88 9.87
N TYR A 33 -18.25 -13.24 8.80
CA TYR A 33 -18.90 -13.20 7.49
C TYR A 33 -18.16 -14.02 6.42
N TYR A 34 -17.26 -14.91 6.82
CA TYR A 34 -16.39 -15.68 5.91
C TYR A 34 -17.10 -16.29 4.69
N PRO A 35 -18.27 -16.98 4.82
CA PRO A 35 -18.94 -17.55 3.66
C PRO A 35 -19.41 -16.53 2.63
N ARG A 36 -19.75 -15.30 3.08
CA ARG A 36 -20.21 -14.20 2.22
C ARG A 36 -19.06 -13.44 1.56
N LEU A 37 -17.83 -13.59 2.06
CA LEU A 37 -16.62 -12.90 1.60
C LEU A 37 -15.88 -13.63 0.48
N LYS A 38 -16.42 -14.74 -0.06
CA LYS A 38 -15.77 -15.46 -1.17
C LYS A 38 -15.42 -14.57 -2.37
N PRO A 39 -16.29 -13.63 -2.84
CA PRO A 39 -15.92 -12.69 -3.90
C PRO A 39 -14.74 -11.78 -3.50
N ALA A 40 -14.74 -11.25 -2.28
CA ALA A 40 -13.64 -10.42 -1.78
C ALA A 40 -12.31 -11.21 -1.71
N LEU A 41 -12.35 -12.46 -1.28
CA LEU A 41 -11.18 -13.36 -1.29
C LEU A 41 -10.61 -13.55 -2.71
N GLN A 42 -11.48 -13.76 -3.70
CA GLN A 42 -11.05 -13.90 -5.09
C GLN A 42 -10.40 -12.61 -5.59
N ILE A 43 -11.01 -11.45 -5.36
CA ILE A 43 -10.46 -10.14 -5.74
C ILE A 43 -9.10 -9.92 -5.06
N ALA A 44 -8.96 -10.24 -3.78
CA ALA A 44 -7.71 -10.09 -3.04
C ALA A 44 -6.59 -10.96 -3.62
N ARG A 45 -6.86 -12.23 -3.94
CA ARG A 45 -5.90 -13.16 -4.58
C ARG A 45 -5.47 -12.67 -5.96
N GLU A 46 -6.40 -12.27 -6.80
CA GLU A 46 -6.09 -11.75 -8.14
C GLU A 46 -5.30 -10.43 -8.06
N THR A 47 -5.58 -9.58 -7.08
CA THR A 47 -4.81 -8.36 -6.80
C THR A 47 -3.38 -8.71 -6.41
N ARG A 48 -3.19 -9.72 -5.56
CA ARG A 48 -1.88 -10.22 -5.15
C ARG A 48 -1.06 -10.72 -6.35
N ILE A 49 -1.64 -11.54 -7.21
CA ILE A 49 -0.95 -12.05 -8.41
C ILE A 49 -0.47 -10.89 -9.30
N ARG A 50 -1.30 -9.86 -9.49
CA ARG A 50 -0.90 -8.68 -10.28
C ARG A 50 0.20 -7.86 -9.61
N LEU A 51 0.13 -7.68 -8.29
CA LEU A 51 1.19 -7.01 -7.53
C LEU A 51 2.53 -7.76 -7.68
N GLU A 52 2.51 -9.06 -7.44
CA GLU A 52 3.71 -9.90 -7.53
C GLU A 52 4.32 -9.90 -8.94
N SER A 53 3.50 -9.79 -10.00
CA SER A 53 3.99 -9.73 -11.39
C SER A 53 4.80 -8.47 -11.72
N ILE A 54 4.60 -7.37 -11.02
CA ILE A 54 5.34 -6.11 -11.25
C ILE A 54 6.49 -5.90 -10.28
N PHE A 55 6.60 -6.68 -9.22
CA PHE A 55 7.63 -6.49 -8.19
C PHE A 55 9.07 -6.60 -8.73
N PRO A 56 9.43 -7.54 -9.62
CA PRO A 56 10.78 -7.60 -10.16
C PRO A 56 11.20 -6.28 -10.85
N LEU A 57 10.29 -5.70 -11.64
CA LEU A 57 10.55 -4.40 -12.28
C LEU A 57 10.70 -3.27 -11.25
N LEU A 58 9.82 -3.23 -10.25
CA LEU A 58 9.89 -2.20 -9.20
C LEU A 58 11.15 -2.33 -8.34
N ASP A 59 11.60 -3.56 -8.07
CA ASP A 59 12.83 -3.82 -7.32
C ASP A 59 14.06 -3.36 -8.10
N ASP A 60 14.13 -3.67 -9.40
CA ASP A 60 15.18 -3.18 -10.29
C ASP A 60 15.24 -1.65 -10.33
N LEU A 61 14.09 -0.99 -10.46
CA LEU A 61 14.01 0.47 -10.45
C LEU A 61 14.53 1.06 -9.14
N CYS A 62 14.14 0.46 -8.00
CA CYS A 62 14.64 0.90 -6.70
C CYS A 62 16.15 0.69 -6.55
N LEU A 63 16.67 -0.46 -6.97
CA LEU A 63 18.12 -0.75 -6.93
C LEU A 63 18.93 0.25 -7.75
N MET A 64 18.40 0.70 -8.88
CA MET A 64 19.12 1.61 -9.78
C MET A 64 19.04 3.08 -9.36
N THR A 65 17.92 3.50 -8.76
CA THR A 65 17.66 4.92 -8.52
C THR A 65 17.79 5.33 -7.06
N CYS A 66 17.34 4.50 -6.11
CA CYS A 66 17.26 4.89 -4.71
C CYS A 66 18.60 5.05 -3.99
N PRO A 67 19.64 4.20 -4.21
CA PRO A 67 20.90 4.32 -3.46
C PRO A 67 21.66 5.62 -3.70
N ARG A 68 21.40 6.30 -4.82
CA ARG A 68 22.06 7.56 -5.21
C ARG A 68 21.11 8.75 -5.22
N CYS A 69 19.91 8.58 -4.68
CA CYS A 69 18.91 9.63 -4.69
C CYS A 69 19.22 10.66 -3.58
N PRO A 70 19.46 11.94 -3.93
CA PRO A 70 19.71 12.98 -2.94
C PRO A 70 18.48 13.33 -2.10
N ASP A 71 17.29 13.06 -2.64
CA ASP A 71 15.99 13.32 -1.99
C ASP A 71 15.13 12.06 -2.03
N ALA A 72 15.45 11.12 -1.15
CA ALA A 72 14.75 9.86 -1.09
C ALA A 72 13.28 10.10 -0.68
N CYS A 73 12.34 9.78 -1.58
CA CYS A 73 10.91 9.95 -1.34
C CYS A 73 10.40 9.26 -0.07
N CYS A 74 11.09 8.22 0.41
CA CYS A 74 10.78 7.57 1.68
C CYS A 74 11.06 8.44 2.91
N LEU A 75 11.85 9.50 2.78
CA LEU A 75 12.12 10.46 3.87
C LEU A 75 11.09 11.60 3.90
N SER A 76 10.59 12.00 2.73
CA SER A 76 9.69 13.15 2.58
C SER A 76 8.22 12.75 2.37
N ALA A 77 7.94 11.53 1.92
CA ALA A 77 6.60 11.02 1.74
C ALA A 77 5.93 10.73 3.09
N SER A 78 4.60 10.89 3.13
CA SER A 78 3.78 10.51 4.28
C SER A 78 2.91 9.29 3.89
N PRO A 79 3.51 8.09 3.77
CA PRO A 79 2.77 6.89 3.41
C PRO A 79 1.98 6.39 4.63
N TRP A 80 0.78 5.89 4.40
CA TRP A 80 0.00 5.17 5.43
C TRP A 80 -0.82 4.05 4.81
N TYR A 81 -1.21 3.09 5.67
CA TYR A 81 -2.17 2.06 5.31
C TYR A 81 -3.59 2.62 5.34
N ASP A 82 -4.35 2.38 4.29
CA ASP A 82 -5.79 2.60 4.26
C ASP A 82 -6.58 1.30 4.52
N LEU A 83 -7.91 1.38 4.56
CA LEU A 83 -8.76 0.20 4.77
C LEU A 83 -8.51 -0.89 3.71
N ARG A 84 -8.26 -0.49 2.45
CA ARG A 84 -7.99 -1.41 1.33
C ARG A 84 -6.72 -2.20 1.55
N ASP A 85 -5.69 -1.54 2.11
CA ASP A 85 -4.43 -2.20 2.46
C ASP A 85 -4.66 -3.26 3.54
N LEU A 86 -5.35 -2.91 4.63
CA LEU A 86 -5.59 -3.84 5.73
C LEU A 86 -6.46 -5.02 5.30
N VAL A 87 -7.58 -4.77 4.60
CA VAL A 87 -8.44 -5.84 4.08
C VAL A 87 -7.66 -6.76 3.13
N PHE A 88 -6.81 -6.20 2.26
CA PHE A 88 -5.95 -6.98 1.38
C PHE A 88 -4.97 -7.87 2.15
N LEU A 89 -4.30 -7.34 3.17
CA LEU A 89 -3.35 -8.08 3.99
C LEU A 89 -4.04 -9.24 4.73
N HIS A 90 -5.14 -8.97 5.38
CA HIS A 90 -5.90 -9.97 6.13
C HIS A 90 -6.46 -11.09 5.22
N LEU A 91 -7.08 -10.74 4.09
CA LEU A 91 -7.66 -11.73 3.16
C LEU A 91 -6.61 -12.59 2.46
N ASN A 92 -5.37 -12.12 2.31
CA ASN A 92 -4.26 -12.90 1.78
C ASN A 92 -3.43 -13.59 2.88
N HIS A 93 -3.84 -13.51 4.14
CA HIS A 93 -3.09 -14.06 5.29
C HIS A 93 -1.63 -13.60 5.33
N LEU A 94 -1.39 -12.34 4.99
CA LEU A 94 -0.06 -11.72 5.03
C LEU A 94 0.23 -11.20 6.44
N SER A 95 1.52 -11.05 6.75
CA SER A 95 1.94 -10.47 8.02
C SER A 95 1.45 -9.04 8.13
N ILE A 96 0.72 -8.74 9.20
CA ILE A 96 0.27 -7.39 9.52
C ILE A 96 1.41 -6.65 10.20
N PRO A 97 1.81 -5.46 9.72
CA PRO A 97 2.80 -4.63 10.39
C PRO A 97 2.37 -4.26 11.81
N LEU A 98 3.34 -4.04 12.69
CA LEU A 98 3.07 -3.80 14.12
C LEU A 98 2.36 -2.47 14.39
N THR A 99 2.58 -1.48 13.51
CA THR A 99 1.99 -0.14 13.64
C THR A 99 1.71 0.45 12.26
N GLN A 100 1.00 1.56 12.23
CA GLN A 100 0.92 2.42 11.05
C GLN A 100 2.33 2.89 10.65
N THR A 101 2.55 3.19 9.39
CA THR A 101 3.87 3.61 8.86
C THR A 101 4.36 4.95 9.40
N ILE A 102 3.42 5.85 9.70
CA ILE A 102 3.62 7.16 10.35
C ILE A 102 2.53 7.36 11.39
N GLN A 103 2.83 8.09 12.46
CA GLN A 103 1.86 8.42 13.49
C GLN A 103 1.31 9.83 13.30
N GLY A 104 2.07 10.71 12.67
CA GLY A 104 1.72 12.09 12.39
C GLY A 104 2.16 12.58 11.03
N PHE A 105 1.63 13.72 10.62
CA PHE A 105 1.99 14.36 9.37
C PHE A 105 3.46 14.83 9.39
N LYS A 106 4.19 14.60 8.30
CA LYS A 106 5.64 14.87 8.15
C LYS A 106 6.57 14.01 8.98
N GLU A 107 6.10 12.96 9.61
CA GLU A 107 6.98 12.00 10.25
C GLU A 107 7.61 11.05 9.22
N THR A 108 8.86 10.68 9.48
CA THR A 108 9.53 9.64 8.69
C THR A 108 8.88 8.29 8.96
N CYS A 109 8.72 7.49 7.91
CA CYS A 109 8.19 6.14 8.03
C CYS A 109 9.03 5.30 9.01
N CYS A 110 8.37 4.72 10.03
CA CYS A 110 9.04 3.91 11.07
C CYS A 110 9.67 2.61 10.54
N TYR A 111 9.30 2.17 9.32
CA TYR A 111 9.87 1.01 8.64
C TYR A 111 11.03 1.37 7.70
N LEU A 112 11.47 2.63 7.66
CA LEU A 112 12.64 3.03 6.91
C LEU A 112 13.91 2.80 7.74
N SER A 113 14.87 2.06 7.18
CA SER A 113 16.20 1.85 7.75
C SER A 113 17.28 2.44 6.83
N HIS A 114 18.52 2.46 7.29
CA HIS A 114 19.67 2.83 6.46
C HIS A 114 19.89 1.92 5.23
N LYS A 115 19.26 0.73 5.22
CA LYS A 115 19.29 -0.23 4.10
C LYS A 115 18.01 -0.16 3.24
N GLY A 116 17.12 0.80 3.50
CA GLY A 116 15.84 0.93 2.85
C GLY A 116 14.67 0.41 3.70
N CYS A 117 13.56 0.10 3.07
CA CYS A 117 12.34 -0.35 3.76
C CYS A 117 12.50 -1.76 4.34
N THR A 118 12.17 -1.92 5.63
CA THR A 118 12.22 -3.22 6.32
C THR A 118 11.00 -4.10 6.05
N LEU A 119 9.91 -3.55 5.49
CA LEU A 119 8.74 -4.32 5.11
C LEU A 119 8.98 -5.10 3.82
N ALA A 120 8.52 -6.35 3.79
CA ALA A 120 8.40 -7.10 2.54
C ALA A 120 7.53 -6.32 1.54
N ARG A 121 7.87 -6.32 0.25
CA ARG A 121 7.19 -5.49 -0.75
C ARG A 121 5.67 -5.71 -0.77
N ILE A 122 5.23 -6.95 -0.65
CA ILE A 122 3.79 -7.31 -0.67
C ILE A 122 3.02 -6.77 0.55
N THR A 123 3.70 -6.47 1.65
CA THR A 123 3.07 -5.94 2.86
C THR A 123 3.14 -4.42 2.97
N ARG A 124 3.77 -3.73 2.02
CA ARG A 124 3.84 -2.26 2.01
C ARG A 124 2.49 -1.63 1.67
N PRO A 125 2.18 -0.43 2.18
CA PRO A 125 1.01 0.32 1.74
C PRO A 125 1.02 0.52 0.22
N TRP A 126 -0.15 0.57 -0.39
CA TRP A 126 -0.29 0.74 -1.84
C TRP A 126 0.46 1.97 -2.37
N ILE A 127 0.48 3.05 -1.62
CA ILE A 127 1.22 4.27 -2.02
C ILE A 127 2.70 4.00 -2.27
N CYS A 128 3.32 3.10 -1.49
CA CYS A 128 4.72 2.71 -1.66
C CYS A 128 4.96 1.81 -2.89
N THR A 129 3.89 1.36 -3.54
CA THR A 129 3.97 0.49 -4.72
C THR A 129 3.68 1.26 -6.01
N TRP A 130 2.63 2.08 -6.04
CA TRP A 130 2.23 2.78 -7.26
C TRP A 130 3.01 4.07 -7.52
N TYR A 131 3.55 4.69 -6.48
CA TYR A 131 4.30 5.93 -6.64
C TYR A 131 5.67 5.63 -7.25
N LEU A 132 5.89 6.15 -8.44
CA LEU A 132 7.17 6.15 -9.12
C LEU A 132 7.66 7.58 -9.23
N CYS A 133 8.84 7.84 -8.67
CA CYS A 133 9.45 9.16 -8.75
C CYS A 133 9.83 9.51 -10.20
N PRO A 134 10.09 10.81 -10.53
CA PRO A 134 10.45 11.21 -11.88
C PRO A 134 11.63 10.42 -12.47
N ALA A 135 12.67 10.13 -11.67
CA ALA A 135 13.81 9.36 -12.10
C ALA A 135 13.46 7.91 -12.47
N GLN A 136 12.60 7.24 -11.68
CA GLN A 136 12.10 5.90 -11.99
C GLN A 136 11.23 5.91 -13.24
N THR A 137 10.34 6.89 -13.35
CA THR A 137 9.46 7.04 -14.51
C THR A 137 10.25 7.26 -15.81
N ALA A 138 11.28 8.11 -15.78
CA ALA A 138 12.17 8.31 -16.92
C ALA A 138 12.88 7.00 -17.28
N ASN A 139 13.46 6.31 -16.31
CA ASN A 139 14.17 5.05 -16.51
C ASN A 139 13.29 3.97 -17.18
N VAL A 140 12.03 3.83 -16.76
CA VAL A 140 11.10 2.88 -17.39
C VAL A 140 10.82 3.25 -18.84
N LYS A 141 10.63 4.54 -19.15
CA LYS A 141 10.34 5.02 -20.51
C LYS A 141 11.54 4.85 -21.45
N ASP A 142 12.75 5.09 -20.93
CA ASP A 142 13.98 5.02 -21.73
C ASP A 142 14.39 3.59 -22.06
N ARG A 143 14.10 2.61 -21.16
CA ARG A 143 14.46 1.20 -21.36
C ARG A 143 13.67 0.53 -22.47
N ASN A 144 12.37 0.76 -22.53
CA ASN A 144 11.48 0.15 -23.51
C ASN A 144 10.19 0.98 -23.63
N ALA A 145 9.90 1.46 -24.82
CA ALA A 145 8.73 2.30 -25.11
C ALA A 145 7.40 1.65 -24.68
N ASN A 146 7.31 0.32 -24.67
CA ASN A 146 6.10 -0.42 -24.29
C ASN A 146 6.02 -0.75 -22.79
N GLN A 147 7.10 -0.56 -22.03
CA GLN A 147 7.15 -0.96 -20.62
C GLN A 147 6.32 -0.02 -19.74
N TRP A 148 6.38 1.28 -19.99
CA TRP A 148 5.58 2.27 -19.25
C TRP A 148 4.08 2.11 -19.46
N PRO A 149 3.54 2.02 -20.69
CA PRO A 149 2.12 1.75 -20.91
C PRO A 149 1.64 0.48 -20.22
N THR A 150 2.44 -0.60 -20.30
CA THR A 150 2.11 -1.88 -19.64
C THR A 150 2.05 -1.74 -18.12
N LEU A 151 3.08 -1.15 -17.50
CA LEU A 151 3.11 -0.92 -16.06
C LEU A 151 1.96 -0.02 -15.61
N SER A 152 1.72 1.07 -16.31
CA SER A 152 0.63 2.02 -16.01
C SER A 152 -0.75 1.35 -16.07
N ARG A 153 -0.98 0.49 -17.07
CA ARG A 153 -2.21 -0.30 -17.18
C ARG A 153 -2.37 -1.26 -16.00
N ILE A 154 -1.32 -2.02 -15.63
CA ILE A 154 -1.38 -2.95 -14.51
C ILE A 154 -1.63 -2.20 -13.19
N LEU A 155 -0.95 -1.08 -12.96
CA LEU A 155 -1.19 -0.24 -11.77
C LEU A 155 -2.64 0.29 -11.73
N GLY A 156 -3.20 0.66 -12.88
CA GLY A 156 -4.61 1.06 -12.99
C GLY A 156 -5.58 -0.07 -12.66
N GLU A 157 -5.32 -1.28 -13.16
CA GLU A 157 -6.11 -2.48 -12.85
C GLU A 157 -6.05 -2.83 -11.35
N ILE A 158 -4.87 -2.76 -10.73
CA ILE A 158 -4.71 -2.99 -9.29
C ILE A 158 -5.50 -1.94 -8.49
N LYS A 159 -5.40 -0.66 -8.86
CA LYS A 159 -6.16 0.42 -8.21
C LYS A 159 -7.68 0.16 -8.27
N ALA A 160 -8.20 -0.25 -9.42
CA ALA A 160 -9.62 -0.57 -9.58
C ALA A 160 -10.04 -1.77 -8.73
N ARG A 161 -9.23 -2.84 -8.70
CA ARG A 161 -9.49 -4.03 -7.87
C ARG A 161 -9.44 -3.72 -6.38
N ARG A 162 -8.54 -2.87 -5.94
CA ARG A 162 -8.49 -2.41 -4.54
C ARG A 162 -9.78 -1.69 -4.13
N LYS A 163 -10.32 -0.85 -5.01
CA LYS A 163 -11.62 -0.20 -4.78
C LYS A 163 -12.75 -1.24 -4.74
N GLN A 164 -12.79 -2.16 -5.67
CA GLN A 164 -13.76 -3.24 -5.70
C GLN A 164 -13.70 -4.12 -4.44
N LEU A 165 -12.48 -4.41 -3.94
CA LEU A 165 -12.25 -5.16 -2.71
C LEU A 165 -12.88 -4.45 -1.49
N GLU A 166 -12.66 -3.15 -1.37
CA GLU A 166 -13.24 -2.32 -0.31
C GLU A 166 -14.77 -2.33 -0.38
N ASP A 167 -15.33 -2.08 -1.57
CA ASP A 167 -16.78 -2.04 -1.78
C ASP A 167 -17.43 -3.37 -1.42
N GLU A 168 -16.81 -4.48 -1.84
CA GLU A 168 -17.30 -5.82 -1.55
C GLU A 168 -17.20 -6.16 -0.06
N PHE A 169 -16.11 -5.77 0.60
CA PHE A 169 -15.96 -5.94 2.05
C PHE A 169 -17.03 -5.15 2.82
N ILE A 170 -17.17 -3.85 2.52
CA ILE A 170 -18.15 -2.99 3.17
C ILE A 170 -19.57 -3.53 2.95
N ARG A 171 -19.93 -3.90 1.72
CA ARG A 171 -21.24 -4.47 1.38
C ARG A 171 -21.61 -5.70 2.22
N VAL A 172 -20.61 -6.50 2.59
CA VAL A 172 -20.85 -7.75 3.34
C VAL A 172 -21.01 -7.50 4.83
N ILE A 173 -20.29 -6.51 5.39
CA ILE A 173 -20.30 -6.25 6.84
C ILE A 173 -21.36 -5.23 7.28
N SER A 174 -21.90 -4.43 6.34
CA SER A 174 -23.03 -3.49 6.55
C SER A 174 -24.36 -4.23 6.48
#